data_1ab17e7c0dccea57fa9cb07683501823
#
_entry.id   1ab17e7c0dccea57fa9cb07683501823
#
_cell.length_a   1.000
_cell.length_b   1.000
_cell.length_c   1.000
_cell.angle_alpha   90.00
_cell.angle_beta   90.00
_cell.angle_gamma   90.00
#
_symmetry.space_group_name_H-M   'P 1'
#
loop_
_entity.id
_entity.type
_entity.pdbx_description
1 polymer ?
#
loop_
_entity_poly.entity_id
_entity_poly.type
_entity_poly.pdbx_seq_one_letter_code
_entity_poly.pdbx_strand_id
1 'polypeptide(L)'
;MSDRRHAEISGGGFAGLTAATALAQMGWSVRLHERAPELRAEGAGIVLWNNSLQVLDRIGAGPDIASRSMTPPAYETRMDNVIRSQETLDGIRWRTMTRPHLHSCLLTAARESGVEVVAGSEVTGATPDGVVTFASGERAEADLVIGADGVGSAVRDSLGIPMQRQRSGDGITRFLVPRRKAELQALEPDTEWDNVIDFWNLDQRVLRVLYTPANDEELYIALMSPSADADGSRVPIDLDLWTSIFPQLAPVLRDAATIPGRYYGYQTTRLERWTEGSVALIGDSAHAMCPALAQGAGTAMQNAWTLAVAATAAADGAMPEALREWERLERPITDLAQDRSQWYADTRTMAEGNQFVGDSVATALYNPTDPHRHETAAA
;
A
#
# COMPACT_ATOMS: atom_id res chain seq x y z
N MET A 1 33.23 -21.27 9.73
CA MET A 1 31.82 -21.09 9.38
C MET A 1 31.67 -19.61 9.11
N SER A 2 31.33 -19.19 7.89
CA SER A 2 31.01 -17.77 7.62
C SER A 2 29.86 -17.41 8.54
N ASP A 3 30.04 -16.39 9.38
CA ASP A 3 28.95 -15.90 10.21
C ASP A 3 27.82 -15.47 9.28
N ARG A 4 26.63 -16.00 9.54
CA ARG A 4 25.42 -15.69 8.78
C ARG A 4 25.08 -14.23 9.02
N ARG A 5 24.98 -13.40 7.96
CA ARG A 5 24.59 -12.00 8.08
C ARG A 5 23.26 -11.87 8.82
N HIS A 6 23.13 -10.82 9.62
CA HIS A 6 21.97 -10.57 10.45
C HIS A 6 21.28 -9.25 10.07
N ALA A 7 19.94 -9.29 10.03
CA ALA A 7 19.11 -8.10 9.80
C ALA A 7 18.10 -7.90 10.92
N GLU A 8 17.99 -6.66 11.41
CA GLU A 8 16.96 -6.18 12.31
C GLU A 8 15.96 -5.31 11.54
N ILE A 9 14.66 -5.62 11.62
CA ILE A 9 13.62 -4.96 10.87
C ILE A 9 12.59 -4.36 11.82
N SER A 10 12.35 -3.05 11.72
CA SER A 10 11.31 -2.34 12.47
C SER A 10 10.04 -2.23 11.67
N GLY A 11 8.94 -2.84 12.13
CA GLY A 11 7.61 -2.78 11.56
C GLY A 11 7.16 -4.04 10.83
N GLY A 12 6.07 -4.66 11.33
CA GLY A 12 5.43 -5.86 10.80
C GLY A 12 4.38 -5.58 9.70
N GLY A 13 4.52 -4.48 8.94
CA GLY A 13 3.68 -4.16 7.79
C GLY A 13 4.09 -4.93 6.52
N PHE A 14 3.42 -4.63 5.39
CA PHE A 14 3.68 -5.33 4.12
C PHE A 14 5.13 -5.23 3.67
N ALA A 15 5.75 -4.05 3.77
CA ALA A 15 7.15 -3.84 3.42
C ALA A 15 8.10 -4.67 4.31
N GLY A 16 7.93 -4.57 5.64
CA GLY A 16 8.78 -5.27 6.60
C GLY A 16 8.70 -6.79 6.47
N LEU A 17 7.47 -7.34 6.38
CA LEU A 17 7.28 -8.78 6.19
C LEU A 17 7.86 -9.27 4.85
N THR A 18 7.72 -8.48 3.77
CA THR A 18 8.32 -8.83 2.48
C THR A 18 9.86 -8.82 2.54
N ALA A 19 10.46 -7.78 3.13
CA ALA A 19 11.91 -7.70 3.28
C ALA A 19 12.45 -8.84 4.15
N ALA A 20 11.78 -9.13 5.27
CA ALA A 20 12.13 -10.20 6.18
C ALA A 20 12.13 -11.56 5.49
N THR A 21 11.05 -11.86 4.76
CA THR A 21 10.90 -13.11 4.01
C THR A 21 12.00 -13.24 2.96
N ALA A 22 12.21 -12.20 2.16
CA ALA A 22 13.19 -12.20 1.08
C ALA A 22 14.62 -12.40 1.61
N LEU A 23 15.02 -11.68 2.65
CA LEU A 23 16.34 -11.83 3.28
C LEU A 23 16.54 -13.23 3.88
N ALA A 24 15.54 -13.75 4.59
CA ALA A 24 15.61 -15.09 5.17
C ALA A 24 15.77 -16.17 4.09
N GLN A 25 15.04 -16.09 2.98
CA GLN A 25 15.18 -16.99 1.83
C GLN A 25 16.53 -16.86 1.14
N MET A 26 17.18 -15.69 1.21
CA MET A 26 18.54 -15.45 0.72
C MET A 26 19.64 -15.82 1.73
N GLY A 27 19.27 -16.45 2.84
CA GLY A 27 20.23 -17.03 3.80
C GLY A 27 20.58 -16.14 4.98
N TRP A 28 19.93 -15.01 5.19
CA TRP A 28 20.13 -14.13 6.35
C TRP A 28 19.48 -14.68 7.62
N SER A 29 20.05 -14.34 8.77
CA SER A 29 19.32 -14.34 10.05
C SER A 29 18.48 -13.08 10.12
N VAL A 30 17.18 -13.20 10.38
CA VAL A 30 16.28 -12.04 10.38
C VAL A 30 15.42 -12.02 11.62
N ARG A 31 15.41 -10.85 12.29
CA ARG A 31 14.48 -10.55 13.36
C ARG A 31 13.62 -9.37 12.96
N LEU A 32 12.29 -9.53 13.08
CA LEU A 32 11.31 -8.50 12.77
C LEU A 32 10.57 -8.10 14.04
N HIS A 33 10.56 -6.79 14.34
CA HIS A 33 9.95 -6.19 15.49
C HIS A 33 8.65 -5.48 15.14
N GLU A 34 7.59 -5.77 15.87
CA GLU A 34 6.32 -5.07 15.77
C GLU A 34 5.93 -4.54 17.17
N ARG A 35 5.63 -3.23 17.27
CA ARG A 35 5.25 -2.58 18.54
C ARG A 35 3.92 -3.06 19.11
N ALA A 36 2.99 -3.44 18.21
CA ALA A 36 1.71 -3.98 18.65
C ALA A 36 1.88 -5.38 19.27
N PRO A 37 1.07 -5.74 20.28
CA PRO A 37 1.14 -7.06 20.92
C PRO A 37 0.75 -8.20 19.97
N GLU A 38 0.09 -7.88 18.88
CA GLU A 38 -0.30 -8.82 17.83
C GLU A 38 -0.03 -8.21 16.45
N LEU A 39 0.51 -9.03 15.54
CA LEU A 39 0.68 -8.63 14.14
C LEU A 39 -0.66 -8.74 13.42
N ARG A 40 -1.18 -7.61 12.98
CA ARG A 40 -2.40 -7.53 12.18
C ARG A 40 -2.36 -6.33 11.26
N ALA A 41 -2.99 -6.45 10.09
CA ALA A 41 -3.18 -5.30 9.23
C ALA A 41 -4.38 -4.47 9.67
N GLU A 42 -4.20 -3.17 9.77
CA GLU A 42 -5.31 -2.23 9.84
C GLU A 42 -5.81 -1.92 8.42
N GLY A 43 -7.09 -1.57 8.32
CA GLY A 43 -7.74 -1.17 7.09
C GLY A 43 -8.57 -2.27 6.45
N ALA A 44 -9.26 -1.91 5.37
CA ALA A 44 -10.30 -2.74 4.78
C ALA A 44 -9.76 -3.63 3.65
N GLY A 45 -9.69 -3.10 2.44
CA GLY A 45 -9.26 -3.86 1.27
C GLY A 45 -8.06 -3.23 0.57
N ILE A 46 -7.61 -3.91 -0.46
CA ILE A 46 -6.49 -3.50 -1.29
C ILE A 46 -6.64 -4.00 -2.71
N VAL A 47 -6.16 -3.21 -3.67
CA VAL A 47 -5.93 -3.61 -5.05
C VAL A 47 -4.44 -3.84 -5.23
N LEU A 48 -4.07 -4.98 -5.78
CA LEU A 48 -2.70 -5.34 -6.11
C LEU A 48 -2.54 -5.47 -7.62
N TRP A 49 -1.47 -4.89 -8.12
CA TRP A 49 -1.10 -4.91 -9.53
C TRP A 49 0.03 -5.91 -9.81
N ASN A 50 0.34 -6.12 -11.07
CA ASN A 50 1.33 -7.10 -11.51
C ASN A 50 2.68 -6.97 -10.80
N ASN A 51 3.17 -5.75 -10.56
CA ASN A 51 4.42 -5.51 -9.83
C ASN A 51 4.44 -6.17 -8.45
N SER A 52 3.41 -5.93 -7.65
CA SER A 52 3.29 -6.54 -6.31
C SER A 52 3.05 -8.05 -6.37
N LEU A 53 2.21 -8.52 -7.30
CA LEU A 53 1.92 -9.95 -7.46
C LEU A 53 3.15 -10.75 -7.85
N GLN A 54 4.05 -10.18 -8.66
CA GLN A 54 5.34 -10.82 -8.98
C GLN A 54 6.26 -10.96 -7.76
N VAL A 55 6.29 -9.95 -6.88
CA VAL A 55 7.03 -10.04 -5.62
C VAL A 55 6.46 -11.14 -4.73
N LEU A 56 5.13 -11.19 -4.60
CA LEU A 56 4.44 -12.19 -3.79
C LEU A 56 4.68 -13.62 -4.31
N ASP A 57 4.74 -13.81 -5.63
CA ASP A 57 5.10 -15.11 -6.22
C ASP A 57 6.55 -15.50 -5.87
N ARG A 58 7.48 -14.54 -5.91
CA ARG A 58 8.92 -14.79 -5.63
C ARG A 58 9.16 -15.20 -4.19
N ILE A 59 8.42 -14.61 -3.23
CA ILE A 59 8.54 -14.97 -1.81
C ILE A 59 7.66 -16.16 -1.41
N GLY A 60 6.96 -16.78 -2.37
CA GLY A 60 6.14 -17.97 -2.15
C GLY A 60 4.74 -17.72 -1.58
N ALA A 61 4.31 -16.46 -1.42
CA ALA A 61 3.00 -16.11 -0.87
C ALA A 61 1.85 -16.17 -1.92
N GLY A 62 2.16 -16.31 -3.20
CA GLY A 62 1.18 -16.23 -4.30
C GLY A 62 0.01 -17.22 -4.22
N PRO A 63 0.22 -18.53 -3.95
CA PRO A 63 -0.86 -19.50 -3.84
C PRO A 63 -1.87 -19.19 -2.73
N ASP A 64 -1.40 -18.79 -1.55
CA ASP A 64 -2.25 -18.45 -0.41
C ASP A 64 -3.07 -17.19 -0.69
N ILE A 65 -2.46 -16.19 -1.31
CA ILE A 65 -3.14 -14.96 -1.74
C ILE A 65 -4.28 -15.28 -2.71
N ALA A 66 -4.07 -16.20 -3.65
CA ALA A 66 -5.09 -16.58 -4.62
C ALA A 66 -6.33 -17.22 -3.98
N SER A 67 -6.19 -17.84 -2.81
CA SER A 67 -7.26 -18.61 -2.14
C SER A 67 -8.46 -17.75 -1.69
N ARG A 68 -8.23 -16.47 -1.32
CA ARG A 68 -9.28 -15.54 -0.86
C ARG A 68 -9.12 -14.16 -1.49
N SER A 69 -8.95 -14.13 -2.80
CA SER A 69 -8.84 -12.90 -3.58
C SER A 69 -9.64 -13.03 -4.87
N MET A 70 -9.97 -11.90 -5.48
CA MET A 70 -10.66 -11.86 -6.77
C MET A 70 -9.75 -11.29 -7.86
N THR A 71 -10.03 -11.70 -9.10
CA THR A 71 -9.63 -10.97 -10.30
C THR A 71 -10.91 -10.37 -10.88
N PRO A 72 -11.20 -9.09 -10.61
CA PRO A 72 -12.42 -8.47 -11.12
C PRO A 72 -12.42 -8.48 -12.65
N PRO A 73 -13.59 -8.64 -13.30
CA PRO A 73 -13.70 -8.66 -14.76
C PRO A 73 -13.25 -7.34 -15.41
N ALA A 74 -13.56 -6.20 -14.76
CA ALA A 74 -13.20 -4.89 -15.27
C ALA A 74 -13.03 -3.85 -14.16
N TYR A 75 -12.40 -2.74 -14.53
CA TYR A 75 -12.44 -1.49 -13.78
C TYR A 75 -13.40 -0.54 -14.49
N GLU A 76 -14.45 -0.10 -13.78
CA GLU A 76 -15.50 0.75 -14.30
C GLU A 76 -15.46 2.12 -13.61
N THR A 77 -15.60 3.19 -14.36
CA THR A 77 -15.73 4.55 -13.83
C THR A 77 -17.10 5.11 -14.18
N ARG A 78 -17.83 5.59 -13.19
CA ARG A 78 -19.10 6.29 -13.34
C ARG A 78 -18.99 7.72 -12.83
N MET A 79 -19.51 8.67 -13.61
CA MET A 79 -19.65 10.08 -13.20
C MET A 79 -21.10 10.47 -13.27
N ASP A 80 -21.64 10.96 -12.15
CA ASP A 80 -23.03 11.38 -12.00
C ASP A 80 -23.99 10.30 -12.53
N ASN A 81 -23.73 9.03 -12.10
CA ASN A 81 -24.43 7.80 -12.50
C ASN A 81 -24.34 7.41 -13.97
N VAL A 82 -23.47 8.04 -14.76
CA VAL A 82 -23.22 7.67 -16.16
C VAL A 82 -21.89 6.92 -16.27
N ILE A 83 -21.91 5.74 -16.89
CA ILE A 83 -20.68 4.98 -17.19
C ILE A 83 -19.83 5.82 -18.17
N ARG A 84 -18.62 6.14 -17.77
CA ARG A 84 -17.64 6.90 -18.58
C ARG A 84 -16.60 5.99 -19.21
N SER A 85 -16.16 4.98 -18.47
CA SER A 85 -15.27 3.95 -18.98
C SER A 85 -15.52 2.61 -18.30
N GLN A 86 -15.21 1.54 -19.01
CA GLN A 86 -15.15 0.19 -18.49
C GLN A 86 -13.97 -0.51 -19.19
N GLU A 87 -12.95 -0.85 -18.42
CA GLU A 87 -11.71 -1.40 -18.91
C GLU A 87 -11.51 -2.82 -18.39
N THR A 88 -11.39 -3.79 -19.26
CA THR A 88 -11.15 -5.22 -18.91
C THR A 88 -9.72 -5.44 -18.39
N LEU A 89 -8.82 -4.49 -18.61
CA LEU A 89 -7.41 -4.56 -18.24
C LEU A 89 -6.71 -5.81 -18.80
N ASP A 90 -7.06 -6.20 -20.04
CA ASP A 90 -6.50 -7.38 -20.70
C ASP A 90 -4.97 -7.33 -20.75
N GLY A 91 -4.34 -8.44 -20.36
CA GLY A 91 -2.90 -8.53 -20.28
C GLY A 91 -2.28 -7.94 -19.00
N ILE A 92 -3.08 -7.30 -18.14
CA ILE A 92 -2.64 -6.78 -16.86
C ILE A 92 -3.07 -7.75 -15.75
N ARG A 93 -2.09 -8.26 -15.02
CA ARG A 93 -2.36 -9.10 -13.87
C ARG A 93 -2.67 -8.21 -12.66
N TRP A 94 -3.87 -8.34 -12.10
CA TRP A 94 -4.29 -7.61 -10.92
C TRP A 94 -5.23 -8.45 -10.05
N ARG A 95 -5.33 -8.11 -8.78
CA ARG A 95 -6.21 -8.77 -7.81
C ARG A 95 -6.71 -7.80 -6.76
N THR A 96 -7.89 -8.11 -6.24
CA THR A 96 -8.47 -7.44 -5.08
C THR A 96 -8.61 -8.44 -3.92
N MET A 97 -8.39 -7.95 -2.70
CA MET A 97 -8.50 -8.77 -1.50
C MET A 97 -8.63 -7.91 -0.25
N THR A 98 -8.87 -8.55 0.89
CA THR A 98 -8.78 -7.83 2.17
C THR A 98 -7.33 -7.63 2.59
N ARG A 99 -7.03 -6.49 3.24
CA ARG A 99 -5.69 -6.24 3.82
C ARG A 99 -5.32 -7.28 4.89
N PRO A 100 -6.24 -7.72 5.78
CA PRO A 100 -5.95 -8.81 6.71
C PRO A 100 -5.51 -10.11 6.02
N HIS A 101 -6.14 -10.49 4.91
CA HIS A 101 -5.74 -11.68 4.16
C HIS A 101 -4.31 -11.55 3.60
N LEU A 102 -4.01 -10.45 2.91
CA LEU A 102 -2.66 -10.18 2.41
C LEU A 102 -1.62 -10.24 3.54
N HIS A 103 -1.90 -9.60 4.67
CA HIS A 103 -0.99 -9.56 5.81
C HIS A 103 -0.76 -10.97 6.40
N SER A 104 -1.82 -11.76 6.54
CA SER A 104 -1.72 -13.14 7.03
C SER A 104 -0.85 -14.01 6.12
N CYS A 105 -1.01 -13.90 4.80
CA CYS A 105 -0.18 -14.62 3.84
C CYS A 105 1.30 -14.23 3.94
N LEU A 106 1.60 -12.92 4.05
CA LEU A 106 2.97 -12.43 4.24
C LEU A 106 3.58 -12.88 5.55
N LEU A 107 2.80 -12.86 6.64
CA LEU A 107 3.25 -13.32 7.97
C LEU A 107 3.53 -14.82 7.97
N THR A 108 2.70 -15.62 7.30
CA THR A 108 2.93 -17.06 7.12
C THR A 108 4.23 -17.30 6.35
N ALA A 109 4.41 -16.64 5.21
CA ALA A 109 5.63 -16.77 4.40
C ALA A 109 6.89 -16.38 5.18
N ALA A 110 6.83 -15.32 6.00
CA ALA A 110 7.94 -14.90 6.85
C ALA A 110 8.31 -15.98 7.89
N ARG A 111 7.30 -16.53 8.59
CA ARG A 111 7.52 -17.58 9.59
C ARG A 111 8.05 -18.88 8.97
N GLU A 112 7.52 -19.31 7.85
CA GLU A 112 7.97 -20.48 7.13
C GLU A 112 9.40 -20.33 6.58
N SER A 113 9.82 -19.09 6.29
CA SER A 113 11.20 -18.76 5.91
C SER A 113 12.17 -18.68 7.09
N GLY A 114 11.68 -18.86 8.33
CA GLY A 114 12.51 -18.87 9.54
C GLY A 114 12.79 -17.47 10.11
N VAL A 115 11.97 -16.47 9.79
CA VAL A 115 12.05 -15.14 10.41
C VAL A 115 11.61 -15.21 11.87
N GLU A 116 12.42 -14.66 12.76
CA GLU A 116 12.03 -14.44 14.16
C GLU A 116 11.13 -13.20 14.25
N VAL A 117 9.83 -13.41 14.49
CA VAL A 117 8.85 -12.33 14.59
C VAL A 117 8.58 -12.01 16.06
N VAL A 118 8.92 -10.80 16.49
CA VAL A 118 8.81 -10.34 17.89
C VAL A 118 7.71 -9.28 18.00
N ALA A 119 6.55 -9.68 18.51
CA ALA A 119 5.45 -8.77 18.81
C ALA A 119 5.66 -8.09 20.18
N GLY A 120 5.05 -6.90 20.37
CA GLY A 120 5.23 -6.08 21.56
C GLY A 120 6.64 -5.52 21.70
N SER A 121 7.41 -5.47 20.62
CA SER A 121 8.79 -4.98 20.56
C SER A 121 8.84 -3.66 19.78
N GLU A 122 8.94 -2.56 20.51
CA GLU A 122 8.98 -1.23 19.91
C GLU A 122 10.43 -0.79 19.68
N VAL A 123 10.80 -0.55 18.41
CA VAL A 123 12.05 0.08 18.02
C VAL A 123 11.87 1.59 18.13
N THR A 124 12.76 2.25 18.85
CA THR A 124 12.76 3.70 19.08
C THR A 124 13.79 4.45 18.25
N GLY A 125 14.70 3.75 17.60
CA GLY A 125 15.68 4.34 16.70
C GLY A 125 16.77 3.38 16.28
N ALA A 126 17.62 3.87 15.37
CA ALA A 126 18.81 3.16 14.90
C ALA A 126 19.96 4.15 14.68
N THR A 127 21.19 3.64 14.63
CA THR A 127 22.39 4.41 14.28
C THR A 127 22.98 3.93 12.96
N PRO A 128 23.70 4.77 12.20
CA PRO A 128 24.22 4.42 10.88
C PRO A 128 25.14 3.20 10.85
N ASP A 129 25.74 2.84 11.98
CA ASP A 129 26.60 1.68 12.14
C ASP A 129 25.83 0.36 12.40
N GLY A 130 24.48 0.38 12.28
CA GLY A 130 23.68 -0.83 12.33
C GLY A 130 23.20 -1.22 13.74
N VAL A 131 23.12 -0.29 14.70
CA VAL A 131 22.61 -0.56 16.04
C VAL A 131 21.17 -0.11 16.18
N VAL A 132 20.28 -1.03 16.58
CA VAL A 132 18.86 -0.75 16.89
C VAL A 132 18.71 -0.50 18.39
N THR A 133 17.85 0.44 18.78
CA THR A 133 17.48 0.72 20.17
C THR A 133 15.99 0.44 20.37
N PHE A 134 15.65 -0.25 21.44
CA PHE A 134 14.27 -0.60 21.79
C PHE A 134 13.72 0.30 22.92
N ALA A 135 12.40 0.35 23.07
CA ALA A 135 11.74 1.07 24.16
C ALA A 135 12.11 0.54 25.55
N SER A 136 12.54 -0.72 25.65
CA SER A 136 13.11 -1.31 26.87
C SER A 136 14.45 -0.70 27.29
N GLY A 137 15.12 0.02 26.39
CA GLY A 137 16.51 0.50 26.55
C GLY A 137 17.56 -0.52 26.08
N GLU A 138 17.16 -1.72 25.69
CA GLU A 138 18.06 -2.70 25.08
C GLU A 138 18.52 -2.23 23.70
N ARG A 139 19.64 -2.81 23.25
CA ARG A 139 20.23 -2.53 21.93
C ARG A 139 20.61 -3.84 21.25
N ALA A 140 20.50 -3.88 19.94
CA ALA A 140 20.96 -5.00 19.11
C ALA A 140 21.80 -4.47 17.94
N GLU A 141 22.82 -5.23 17.55
CA GLU A 141 23.70 -4.96 16.42
C GLU A 141 23.30 -5.85 15.25
N ALA A 142 23.32 -5.27 14.05
CA ALA A 142 22.99 -5.97 12.80
C ALA A 142 23.87 -5.50 11.64
N ASP A 143 24.09 -6.39 10.65
CA ASP A 143 24.74 -6.01 9.39
C ASP A 143 23.85 -5.08 8.54
N LEU A 144 22.52 -5.16 8.75
CA LEU A 144 21.51 -4.33 8.08
C LEU A 144 20.36 -4.04 9.02
N VAL A 145 19.98 -2.77 9.14
CA VAL A 145 18.75 -2.33 9.80
C VAL A 145 17.76 -1.83 8.75
N ILE A 146 16.50 -2.28 8.85
CA ILE A 146 15.44 -1.83 7.95
C ILE A 146 14.35 -1.11 8.76
N GLY A 147 14.13 0.18 8.48
CA GLY A 147 12.99 0.94 8.96
C GLY A 147 11.79 0.77 8.04
N ALA A 148 10.81 -0.04 8.44
CA ALA A 148 9.53 -0.29 7.76
C ALA A 148 8.34 0.07 8.68
N ASP A 149 8.56 0.99 9.61
CA ASP A 149 7.70 1.35 10.75
C ASP A 149 6.68 2.48 10.43
N GLY A 150 6.45 2.70 9.13
CA GLY A 150 5.35 3.50 8.62
C GLY A 150 5.58 5.01 8.68
N VAL A 151 4.51 5.79 8.47
CA VAL A 151 4.57 7.26 8.33
C VAL A 151 5.21 7.95 9.53
N GLY A 152 5.05 7.40 10.73
CA GLY A 152 5.62 7.88 12.00
C GLY A 152 6.93 7.19 12.38
N SER A 153 7.78 6.86 11.42
CA SER A 153 9.00 6.07 11.60
C SER A 153 9.96 6.66 12.64
N ALA A 154 10.19 5.90 13.71
CA ALA A 154 11.17 6.23 14.72
C ALA A 154 12.61 6.00 14.21
N VAL A 155 12.80 4.99 13.37
CA VAL A 155 14.10 4.73 12.72
C VAL A 155 14.52 5.93 11.86
N ARG A 156 13.63 6.43 10.98
CA ARG A 156 13.90 7.64 10.17
C ARG A 156 14.24 8.83 11.04
N ASP A 157 13.43 9.09 12.05
CA ASP A 157 13.55 10.29 12.88
C ASP A 157 14.85 10.26 13.69
N SER A 158 15.32 9.09 14.14
CA SER A 158 16.61 8.92 14.84
C SER A 158 17.82 9.19 13.95
N LEU A 159 17.70 9.02 12.63
CA LEU A 159 18.77 9.31 11.66
C LEU A 159 18.82 10.79 11.25
N GLY A 160 17.85 11.60 11.69
CA GLY A 160 17.79 13.02 11.34
C GLY A 160 17.63 13.27 9.83
N ILE A 161 17.01 12.35 9.09
CA ILE A 161 16.83 12.49 7.63
C ILE A 161 15.79 13.57 7.34
N PRO A 162 16.12 14.61 6.59
CA PRO A 162 15.17 15.66 6.23
C PRO A 162 14.00 15.11 5.42
N MET A 163 12.80 15.60 5.76
CA MET A 163 11.54 15.11 5.21
C MET A 163 10.63 16.28 4.83
N GLN A 164 9.98 16.14 3.67
CA GLN A 164 8.89 17.00 3.23
C GLN A 164 7.57 16.23 3.26
N ARG A 165 6.51 16.87 3.75
CA ARG A 165 5.14 16.34 3.70
C ARG A 165 4.25 17.28 2.92
N GLN A 166 3.65 16.75 1.87
CA GLN A 166 2.63 17.43 1.10
C GLN A 166 1.27 16.83 1.45
N ARG A 167 0.32 17.67 1.88
CA ARG A 167 -1.07 17.26 2.10
C ARG A 167 -1.88 17.63 0.88
N SER A 168 -2.76 16.72 0.46
CA SER A 168 -3.78 16.98 -0.54
C SER A 168 -5.06 17.50 0.12
N GLY A 169 -5.91 18.18 -0.66
CA GLY A 169 -7.21 18.66 -0.21
C GLY A 169 -8.24 17.57 0.10
N ASP A 170 -7.94 16.30 -0.25
CA ASP A 170 -8.85 15.17 -0.13
C ASP A 170 -8.45 14.19 0.98
N GLY A 171 -9.41 13.31 1.29
CA GLY A 171 -9.18 12.19 2.19
C GLY A 171 -10.16 11.05 1.96
N ILE A 172 -10.02 10.01 2.78
CA ILE A 172 -10.69 8.74 2.59
C ILE A 172 -11.10 8.11 3.92
N THR A 173 -12.31 7.57 3.98
CA THR A 173 -12.73 6.61 4.99
C THR A 173 -12.92 5.25 4.35
N ARG A 174 -12.41 4.19 4.98
CA ARG A 174 -12.38 2.83 4.41
C ARG A 174 -13.13 1.87 5.30
N PHE A 175 -13.95 1.01 4.67
CA PHE A 175 -14.71 -0.03 5.37
C PHE A 175 -14.59 -1.37 4.67
N LEU A 176 -14.64 -2.43 5.45
CA LEU A 176 -14.85 -3.80 4.98
C LEU A 176 -16.25 -4.19 5.43
N VAL A 177 -17.13 -4.49 4.47
CA VAL A 177 -18.54 -4.79 4.71
C VAL A 177 -18.93 -6.08 3.97
N PRO A 178 -20.05 -6.72 4.33
CA PRO A 178 -20.63 -7.78 3.51
C PRO A 178 -20.94 -7.30 2.10
N ARG A 179 -20.72 -8.15 1.11
CA ARG A 179 -20.80 -7.76 -0.29
C ARG A 179 -22.21 -7.36 -0.77
N ARG A 180 -23.28 -7.87 -0.16
CA ARG A 180 -24.68 -7.54 -0.49
C ARG A 180 -25.03 -7.63 -1.99
N LYS A 181 -24.34 -8.50 -2.76
CA LYS A 181 -24.47 -8.54 -4.23
C LYS A 181 -25.93 -8.69 -4.71
N ALA A 182 -26.71 -9.57 -4.07
CA ALA A 182 -28.12 -9.79 -4.44
C ALA A 182 -28.99 -8.54 -4.23
N GLU A 183 -28.75 -7.79 -3.15
CA GLU A 183 -29.48 -6.55 -2.85
C GLU A 183 -29.10 -5.44 -3.83
N LEU A 184 -27.81 -5.31 -4.16
CA LEU A 184 -27.30 -4.36 -5.16
C LEU A 184 -27.84 -4.68 -6.56
N GLN A 185 -27.85 -5.97 -6.94
CA GLN A 185 -28.37 -6.43 -8.22
C GLN A 185 -29.89 -6.15 -8.36
N ALA A 186 -30.62 -6.19 -7.26
CA ALA A 186 -32.05 -5.85 -7.27
C ALA A 186 -32.30 -4.34 -7.48
N LEU A 187 -31.36 -3.47 -7.08
CA LEU A 187 -31.43 -2.02 -7.28
C LEU A 187 -30.97 -1.61 -8.69
N GLU A 188 -29.90 -2.23 -9.19
CA GLU A 188 -29.37 -2.00 -10.54
C GLU A 188 -29.11 -3.35 -11.22
N PRO A 189 -30.11 -3.91 -11.91
CA PRO A 189 -30.04 -5.24 -12.52
C PRO A 189 -28.97 -5.40 -13.61
N ASP A 190 -28.67 -4.31 -14.33
CA ASP A 190 -27.75 -4.32 -15.47
C ASP A 190 -26.29 -4.07 -15.07
N THR A 191 -26.00 -3.85 -13.77
CA THR A 191 -24.65 -3.62 -13.28
C THR A 191 -23.91 -4.92 -13.02
N GLU A 192 -22.66 -5.03 -13.53
CA GLU A 192 -21.75 -6.13 -13.20
C GLU A 192 -21.05 -5.85 -11.86
N TRP A 193 -21.66 -6.33 -10.77
CA TRP A 193 -21.18 -6.11 -9.40
C TRP A 193 -19.91 -6.91 -9.03
N ASP A 194 -19.31 -7.65 -9.97
CA ASP A 194 -17.98 -8.24 -9.79
C ASP A 194 -16.86 -7.30 -10.24
N ASN A 195 -17.21 -6.23 -10.96
CA ASN A 195 -16.26 -5.17 -11.30
C ASN A 195 -15.79 -4.38 -10.07
N VAL A 196 -14.59 -3.80 -10.16
CA VAL A 196 -14.24 -2.63 -9.37
C VAL A 196 -14.95 -1.44 -9.99
N ILE A 197 -15.76 -0.72 -9.22
CA ILE A 197 -16.53 0.42 -9.73
C ILE A 197 -16.16 1.68 -8.95
N ASP A 198 -15.79 2.70 -9.68
CA ASP A 198 -15.43 4.01 -9.15
C ASP A 198 -16.56 5.01 -9.41
N PHE A 199 -17.41 5.23 -8.42
CA PHE A 199 -18.54 6.14 -8.48
C PHE A 199 -18.11 7.55 -8.11
N TRP A 200 -18.36 8.51 -8.98
CA TRP A 200 -18.13 9.94 -8.78
C TRP A 200 -19.42 10.72 -8.83
N ASN A 201 -19.58 11.65 -7.90
CA ASN A 201 -20.54 12.73 -8.02
C ASN A 201 -19.80 14.06 -8.04
N LEU A 202 -20.00 14.84 -9.10
CA LEU A 202 -19.40 16.15 -9.28
C LEU A 202 -20.47 17.25 -9.40
N ASP A 203 -21.68 16.90 -9.81
CA ASP A 203 -22.80 17.83 -10.04
C ASP A 203 -23.31 18.48 -8.75
N GLN A 204 -23.60 17.67 -7.74
CA GLN A 204 -24.20 18.14 -6.50
C GLN A 204 -23.16 18.41 -5.43
N ARG A 205 -22.18 17.52 -5.31
CA ARG A 205 -21.12 17.57 -4.29
C ARG A 205 -19.96 16.70 -4.72
N VAL A 206 -18.73 17.16 -4.52
CA VAL A 206 -17.55 16.37 -4.84
C VAL A 206 -17.40 15.21 -3.85
N LEU A 207 -18.06 14.09 -4.16
CA LEU A 207 -18.00 12.86 -3.39
C LEU A 207 -17.65 11.68 -4.31
N ARG A 208 -16.98 10.70 -3.76
CA ARG A 208 -16.56 9.50 -4.50
C ARG A 208 -16.70 8.25 -3.65
N VAL A 209 -17.18 7.18 -4.27
CA VAL A 209 -17.21 5.86 -3.66
C VAL A 209 -16.46 4.88 -4.55
N LEU A 210 -15.39 4.28 -4.03
CA LEU A 210 -14.75 3.16 -4.69
C LEU A 210 -15.31 1.87 -4.14
N TYR A 211 -16.03 1.14 -4.97
CA TYR A 211 -16.59 -0.18 -4.73
C TYR A 211 -15.59 -1.24 -5.23
N THR A 212 -15.08 -2.07 -4.34
CA THR A 212 -14.04 -3.05 -4.65
C THR A 212 -14.39 -4.40 -4.03
N PRO A 213 -14.94 -5.35 -4.79
CA PRO A 213 -15.11 -6.72 -4.29
C PRO A 213 -13.77 -7.29 -3.84
N ALA A 214 -13.66 -7.72 -2.58
CA ALA A 214 -12.40 -8.25 -2.05
C ALA A 214 -12.32 -9.78 -2.19
N ASN A 215 -13.47 -10.44 -2.10
CA ASN A 215 -13.71 -11.86 -2.34
C ASN A 215 -15.22 -12.07 -2.52
N ASP A 216 -15.70 -13.31 -2.51
CA ASP A 216 -17.12 -13.63 -2.74
C ASP A 216 -18.06 -13.10 -1.63
N GLU A 217 -17.54 -12.89 -0.43
CA GLU A 217 -18.32 -12.52 0.76
C GLU A 217 -18.12 -11.05 1.17
N GLU A 218 -16.94 -10.50 0.95
CA GLU A 218 -16.49 -9.23 1.51
C GLU A 218 -16.27 -8.17 0.42
N LEU A 219 -16.72 -6.96 0.72
CA LEU A 219 -16.54 -5.77 -0.08
C LEU A 219 -15.66 -4.75 0.66
N TYR A 220 -14.64 -4.29 0.00
CA TYR A 220 -13.96 -3.06 0.36
C TYR A 220 -14.69 -1.87 -0.25
N ILE A 221 -15.19 -0.98 0.59
CA ILE A 221 -15.78 0.29 0.18
C ILE A 221 -14.97 1.46 0.74
N ALA A 222 -14.62 2.39 -0.13
CA ALA A 222 -13.88 3.60 0.24
C ALA A 222 -14.71 4.84 -0.09
N LEU A 223 -14.97 5.66 0.91
CA LEU A 223 -15.68 6.92 0.79
C LEU A 223 -14.66 8.06 0.78
N MET A 224 -14.66 8.87 -0.26
CA MET A 224 -13.70 9.96 -0.45
C MET A 224 -14.44 11.29 -0.60
N SER A 225 -13.91 12.30 0.08
CA SER A 225 -14.45 13.66 0.07
C SER A 225 -13.32 14.68 0.24
N PRO A 226 -13.53 15.94 -0.16
CA PRO A 226 -12.65 17.03 0.25
C PRO A 226 -12.53 17.11 1.77
N SER A 227 -11.33 17.39 2.29
CA SER A 227 -11.08 17.55 3.73
C SER A 227 -11.83 18.74 4.33
N ALA A 228 -12.19 19.73 3.49
CA ALA A 228 -13.00 20.89 3.86
C ALA A 228 -14.50 20.57 3.96
N ASP A 229 -14.93 19.41 3.44
CA ASP A 229 -16.32 18.96 3.51
C ASP A 229 -16.58 18.25 4.84
N ALA A 230 -17.09 18.99 5.82
CA ALA A 230 -17.31 18.49 7.18
C ALA A 230 -18.29 17.32 7.26
N ASP A 231 -19.33 17.29 6.41
CA ASP A 231 -20.32 16.20 6.41
C ASP A 231 -19.79 14.99 5.64
N GLY A 232 -19.15 15.22 4.48
CA GLY A 232 -18.55 14.16 3.67
C GLY A 232 -17.38 13.46 4.36
N SER A 233 -16.63 14.17 5.21
CA SER A 233 -15.50 13.62 5.97
C SER A 233 -15.88 13.11 7.37
N ARG A 234 -17.14 13.28 7.78
CA ARG A 234 -17.62 12.92 9.12
C ARG A 234 -17.56 11.40 9.36
N VAL A 235 -17.20 11.02 10.57
CA VAL A 235 -17.23 9.63 11.06
C VAL A 235 -17.92 9.59 12.45
N PRO A 236 -18.91 8.73 12.65
CA PRO A 236 -19.58 7.84 11.69
C PRO A 236 -20.11 8.59 10.47
N ILE A 237 -20.18 7.90 9.34
CA ILE A 237 -20.60 8.54 8.08
C ILE A 237 -22.02 9.10 8.16
N ASP A 238 -22.27 10.18 7.45
CA ASP A 238 -23.63 10.70 7.23
C ASP A 238 -24.37 9.82 6.23
N LEU A 239 -25.10 8.82 6.74
CA LEU A 239 -25.78 7.84 5.90
C LEU A 239 -26.79 8.50 4.96
N ASP A 240 -27.53 9.50 5.42
CA ASP A 240 -28.53 10.19 4.61
C ASP A 240 -27.88 10.96 3.46
N LEU A 241 -26.75 11.65 3.73
CA LEU A 241 -25.96 12.30 2.69
C LEU A 241 -25.49 11.29 1.64
N TRP A 242 -24.78 10.24 2.07
CA TRP A 242 -24.17 9.29 1.14
C TRP A 242 -25.19 8.50 0.33
N THR A 243 -26.33 8.11 0.94
CA THR A 243 -27.41 7.40 0.23
C THR A 243 -28.25 8.33 -0.67
N SER A 244 -28.33 9.62 -0.37
CA SER A 244 -28.99 10.58 -1.28
C SER A 244 -28.21 10.77 -2.59
N ILE A 245 -26.87 10.67 -2.53
CA ILE A 245 -25.98 10.83 -3.69
C ILE A 245 -25.79 9.50 -4.43
N PHE A 246 -25.63 8.40 -3.68
CA PHE A 246 -25.39 7.05 -4.22
C PHE A 246 -26.48 6.06 -3.75
N PRO A 247 -27.75 6.23 -4.17
CA PRO A 247 -28.86 5.41 -3.68
C PRO A 247 -28.71 3.93 -4.03
N GLN A 248 -28.05 3.60 -5.14
CA GLN A 248 -27.76 2.21 -5.55
C GLN A 248 -26.82 1.49 -4.58
N LEU A 249 -26.02 2.21 -3.80
CA LEU A 249 -25.12 1.65 -2.80
C LEU A 249 -25.71 1.61 -1.39
N ALA A 250 -26.99 1.95 -1.22
CA ALA A 250 -27.64 2.02 0.09
C ALA A 250 -27.47 0.74 0.95
N PRO A 251 -27.52 -0.50 0.44
CA PRO A 251 -27.29 -1.68 1.26
C PRO A 251 -25.93 -1.69 1.94
N VAL A 252 -24.86 -1.44 1.19
CA VAL A 252 -23.47 -1.48 1.70
C VAL A 252 -23.10 -0.23 2.50
N LEU A 253 -23.71 0.93 2.20
CA LEU A 253 -23.54 2.16 2.98
C LEU A 253 -24.18 2.05 4.37
N ARG A 254 -25.33 1.35 4.51
CA ARG A 254 -25.94 1.04 5.82
C ARG A 254 -24.99 0.18 6.67
N ASP A 255 -24.37 -0.85 6.08
CA ASP A 255 -23.41 -1.67 6.81
C ASP A 255 -22.18 -0.82 7.22
N ALA A 256 -21.65 0.01 6.32
CA ALA A 256 -20.52 0.90 6.60
C ALA A 256 -20.81 1.88 7.75
N ALA A 257 -22.05 2.40 7.85
CA ALA A 257 -22.45 3.34 8.91
C ALA A 257 -22.42 2.71 10.31
N THR A 258 -22.45 1.37 10.42
CA THR A 258 -22.39 0.64 11.71
C THR A 258 -20.97 0.37 12.18
N ILE A 259 -19.97 0.56 11.31
CA ILE A 259 -18.57 0.20 11.60
C ILE A 259 -17.83 1.46 12.06
N PRO A 260 -17.08 1.39 13.18
CA PRO A 260 -16.17 2.45 13.53
C PRO A 260 -15.19 2.73 12.40
N GLY A 261 -15.10 3.98 11.97
CA GLY A 261 -14.21 4.39 10.90
C GLY A 261 -13.28 5.52 11.33
N ARG A 262 -12.38 5.88 10.45
CA ARG A 262 -11.52 7.04 10.59
C ARG A 262 -11.31 7.68 9.22
N TYR A 263 -11.47 8.99 9.15
CA TYR A 263 -11.11 9.77 7.97
C TYR A 263 -9.61 10.04 7.96
N TYR A 264 -8.95 9.71 6.86
CA TYR A 264 -7.52 9.92 6.64
C TYR A 264 -7.33 10.94 5.52
N GLY A 265 -6.78 12.10 5.83
CA GLY A 265 -6.35 13.05 4.81
C GLY A 265 -5.19 12.48 3.98
N TYR A 266 -5.20 12.74 2.69
CA TYR A 266 -4.13 12.30 1.81
C TYR A 266 -2.85 13.08 2.10
N GLN A 267 -1.73 12.36 2.10
CA GLN A 267 -0.41 12.96 2.23
C GLN A 267 0.63 12.16 1.44
N THR A 268 1.59 12.89 0.89
CA THR A 268 2.80 12.35 0.27
C THR A 268 3.99 12.74 1.13
N THR A 269 4.88 11.80 1.41
CA THR A 269 6.11 12.03 2.18
C THR A 269 7.31 11.78 1.29
N ARG A 270 8.24 12.74 1.24
CA ARG A 270 9.50 12.65 0.50
C ARG A 270 10.66 12.89 1.41
N LEU A 271 11.64 12.00 1.37
CA LEU A 271 12.88 12.11 2.12
C LEU A 271 14.00 12.62 1.24
N GLU A 272 14.97 13.30 1.85
CA GLU A 272 16.21 13.67 1.15
C GLU A 272 16.98 12.42 0.71
N ARG A 273 17.03 11.38 1.57
CA ARG A 273 17.63 10.07 1.30
C ARG A 273 16.89 8.97 2.03
N TRP A 274 17.00 7.73 1.53
CA TRP A 274 16.38 6.56 2.15
C TRP A 274 17.37 5.71 2.92
N THR A 275 18.65 6.00 2.80
CA THR A 275 19.73 5.21 3.39
C THR A 275 20.70 6.04 4.18
N GLU A 276 21.23 5.47 5.27
CA GLU A 276 22.29 6.07 6.08
C GLU A 276 23.15 4.96 6.70
N GLY A 277 24.42 4.83 6.28
CA GLY A 277 25.28 3.76 6.73
C GLY A 277 24.70 2.37 6.38
N SER A 278 24.52 1.52 7.38
CA SER A 278 23.91 0.19 7.28
C SER A 278 22.39 0.20 7.52
N VAL A 279 21.73 1.35 7.42
CA VAL A 279 20.29 1.49 7.63
C VAL A 279 19.59 1.87 6.34
N ALA A 280 18.48 1.20 6.01
CA ALA A 280 17.60 1.51 4.90
C ALA A 280 16.15 1.73 5.37
N LEU A 281 15.45 2.69 4.76
CA LEU A 281 14.02 2.96 4.98
C LEU A 281 13.22 2.48 3.77
N ILE A 282 12.09 1.81 4.01
CA ILE A 282 11.19 1.29 2.96
C ILE A 282 9.72 1.53 3.29
N GLY A 283 8.88 1.49 2.28
CA GLY A 283 7.44 1.69 2.43
C GLY A 283 7.10 3.08 2.95
N ASP A 284 6.06 3.21 3.77
CA ASP A 284 5.58 4.51 4.25
C ASP A 284 6.58 5.25 5.15
N SER A 285 7.59 4.59 5.69
CA SER A 285 8.69 5.24 6.42
C SER A 285 9.57 6.09 5.50
N ALA A 286 9.69 5.69 4.23
CA ALA A 286 10.48 6.37 3.20
C ALA A 286 9.63 7.23 2.25
N HIS A 287 8.51 6.68 1.76
CA HIS A 287 7.82 7.22 0.58
C HIS A 287 6.30 7.04 0.64
N ALA A 288 5.66 7.35 1.78
CA ALA A 288 4.20 7.40 1.85
C ALA A 288 3.62 8.22 0.70
N MET A 289 2.52 7.76 0.09
CA MET A 289 1.90 8.40 -1.08
C MET A 289 0.39 8.42 -1.00
N CYS A 290 -0.23 9.34 -1.74
CA CYS A 290 -1.68 9.35 -1.93
C CYS A 290 -2.16 8.00 -2.50
N PRO A 291 -3.31 7.47 -2.06
CA PRO A 291 -3.77 6.14 -2.48
C PRO A 291 -4.41 6.11 -3.88
N ALA A 292 -4.31 7.20 -4.64
CA ALA A 292 -5.06 7.41 -5.87
C ALA A 292 -4.80 6.35 -6.96
N LEU A 293 -3.61 5.77 -7.02
CA LEU A 293 -3.23 4.72 -7.98
C LEU A 293 -3.15 3.32 -7.38
N ALA A 294 -3.48 3.15 -6.10
CA ALA A 294 -3.32 1.89 -5.36
C ALA A 294 -1.90 1.29 -5.44
N GLN A 295 -0.85 2.14 -5.54
CA GLN A 295 0.54 1.70 -5.72
C GLN A 295 1.37 1.67 -4.43
N GLY A 296 0.92 2.28 -3.33
CA GLY A 296 1.73 2.41 -2.12
C GLY A 296 2.25 1.09 -1.57
N ALA A 297 1.37 0.10 -1.42
CA ALA A 297 1.78 -1.23 -0.92
C ALA A 297 2.61 -2.00 -1.95
N GLY A 298 2.26 -1.91 -3.24
CA GLY A 298 2.99 -2.56 -4.32
C GLY A 298 4.43 -2.07 -4.41
N THR A 299 4.62 -0.76 -4.43
CA THR A 299 5.94 -0.12 -4.42
C THR A 299 6.74 -0.48 -3.17
N ALA A 300 6.07 -0.51 -2.00
CA ALA A 300 6.73 -0.87 -0.75
C ALA A 300 7.25 -2.32 -0.74
N MET A 301 6.46 -3.28 -1.21
CA MET A 301 6.88 -4.69 -1.34
C MET A 301 7.99 -4.86 -2.38
N GLN A 302 7.91 -4.13 -3.46
CA GLN A 302 8.93 -4.12 -4.51
C GLN A 302 10.27 -3.60 -3.98
N ASN A 303 10.29 -2.44 -3.33
CA ASN A 303 11.50 -1.86 -2.75
C ASN A 303 12.08 -2.79 -1.68
N ALA A 304 11.23 -3.49 -0.92
CA ALA A 304 11.64 -4.50 0.04
C ALA A 304 12.37 -5.68 -0.62
N TRP A 305 11.82 -6.20 -1.71
CA TRP A 305 12.45 -7.29 -2.47
C TRP A 305 13.78 -6.87 -3.09
N THR A 306 13.83 -5.72 -3.78
CA THR A 306 15.06 -5.25 -4.44
C THR A 306 16.13 -4.86 -3.44
N LEU A 307 15.76 -4.34 -2.25
CA LEU A 307 16.67 -4.11 -1.14
C LEU A 307 17.31 -5.41 -0.67
N ALA A 308 16.52 -6.47 -0.48
CA ALA A 308 17.05 -7.77 -0.05
C ALA A 308 18.05 -8.33 -1.06
N VAL A 309 17.78 -8.19 -2.37
CA VAL A 309 18.70 -8.58 -3.44
C VAL A 309 20.00 -7.77 -3.38
N ALA A 310 19.90 -6.44 -3.28
CA ALA A 310 21.07 -5.56 -3.22
C ALA A 310 21.94 -5.82 -1.98
N ALA A 311 21.32 -5.95 -0.81
CA ALA A 311 22.00 -6.22 0.44
C ALA A 311 22.71 -7.59 0.42
N THR A 312 22.07 -8.60 -0.16
CA THR A 312 22.65 -9.95 -0.26
C THR A 312 23.85 -9.98 -1.21
N ALA A 313 23.80 -9.22 -2.29
CA ALA A 313 24.90 -9.13 -3.26
C ALA A 313 26.08 -8.26 -2.78
N ALA A 314 25.91 -7.49 -1.70
CA ALA A 314 26.96 -6.63 -1.16
C ALA A 314 28.17 -7.46 -0.70
N ALA A 315 29.37 -7.01 -1.05
CA ALA A 315 30.61 -7.55 -0.50
C ALA A 315 30.75 -7.20 1.00
N ASP A 316 31.60 -7.91 1.71
CA ASP A 316 31.86 -7.65 3.12
C ASP A 316 32.37 -6.20 3.31
N GLY A 317 31.74 -5.49 4.22
CA GLY A 317 32.02 -4.07 4.48
C GLY A 317 31.47 -3.07 3.47
N ALA A 318 30.81 -3.52 2.39
CA ALA A 318 30.27 -2.66 1.34
C ALA A 318 28.77 -2.38 1.49
N MET A 319 28.15 -2.70 2.62
CA MET A 319 26.72 -2.48 2.84
C MET A 319 26.26 -1.04 2.57
N PRO A 320 26.93 0.00 3.10
CA PRO A 320 26.51 1.38 2.85
C PRO A 320 26.51 1.79 1.38
N GLU A 321 27.46 1.25 0.59
CA GLU A 321 27.52 1.50 -0.85
C GLU A 321 26.41 0.79 -1.61
N ALA A 322 26.17 -0.49 -1.28
CA ALA A 322 25.10 -1.27 -1.88
C ALA A 322 23.72 -0.67 -1.62
N LEU A 323 23.48 -0.11 -0.42
CA LEU A 323 22.24 0.57 -0.08
C LEU A 323 22.06 1.86 -0.87
N ARG A 324 23.11 2.69 -1.00
CA ARG A 324 23.04 3.91 -1.82
C ARG A 324 22.76 3.60 -3.29
N GLU A 325 23.39 2.56 -3.83
CA GLU A 325 23.14 2.14 -5.22
C GLU A 325 21.73 1.60 -5.41
N TRP A 326 21.22 0.82 -4.45
CA TRP A 326 19.81 0.39 -4.43
C TRP A 326 18.87 1.61 -4.44
N GLU A 327 19.07 2.58 -3.57
CA GLU A 327 18.27 3.81 -3.53
C GLU A 327 18.32 4.55 -4.87
N ARG A 328 19.51 4.70 -5.46
CA ARG A 328 19.70 5.37 -6.75
C ARG A 328 18.88 4.71 -7.88
N LEU A 329 18.73 3.39 -7.84
CA LEU A 329 17.99 2.63 -8.84
C LEU A 329 16.46 2.63 -8.59
N GLU A 330 16.02 2.52 -7.33
CA GLU A 330 14.61 2.37 -7.00
C GLU A 330 13.87 3.72 -6.87
N ARG A 331 14.58 4.74 -6.42
CA ARG A 331 13.99 6.04 -6.13
C ARG A 331 13.28 6.71 -7.31
N PRO A 332 13.87 6.78 -8.52
CA PRO A 332 13.21 7.46 -9.66
C PRO A 332 11.83 6.88 -9.99
N ILE A 333 11.69 5.56 -9.85
CA ILE A 333 10.44 4.84 -10.15
C ILE A 333 9.42 5.08 -9.03
N THR A 334 9.87 5.07 -7.78
CA THR A 334 9.02 5.37 -6.62
C THR A 334 8.57 6.83 -6.64
N ASP A 335 9.45 7.77 -6.95
CA ASP A 335 9.12 9.19 -7.08
C ASP A 335 8.10 9.42 -8.20
N LEU A 336 8.23 8.73 -9.35
CA LEU A 336 7.24 8.77 -10.42
C LEU A 336 5.86 8.26 -9.96
N ALA A 337 5.82 7.17 -9.20
CA ALA A 337 4.56 6.66 -8.63
C ALA A 337 3.92 7.67 -7.66
N GLN A 338 4.74 8.35 -6.83
CA GLN A 338 4.29 9.40 -5.94
C GLN A 338 3.76 10.62 -6.71
N ASP A 339 4.49 11.07 -7.74
CA ASP A 339 4.09 12.22 -8.57
C ASP A 339 2.77 11.95 -9.28
N ARG A 340 2.63 10.80 -9.90
CA ARG A 340 1.38 10.38 -10.56
C ARG A 340 0.23 10.26 -9.57
N SER A 341 0.46 9.62 -8.40
CA SER A 341 -0.57 9.50 -7.37
C SER A 341 -1.02 10.87 -6.85
N GLN A 342 -0.10 11.80 -6.65
CA GLN A 342 -0.40 13.16 -6.24
C GLN A 342 -1.15 13.92 -7.33
N TRP A 343 -0.68 13.85 -8.57
CA TRP A 343 -1.33 14.48 -9.71
C TRP A 343 -2.78 13.99 -9.88
N TYR A 344 -3.00 12.68 -9.77
CA TYR A 344 -4.37 12.11 -9.82
C TYR A 344 -5.24 12.62 -8.66
N ALA A 345 -4.71 12.72 -7.46
CA ALA A 345 -5.46 13.26 -6.33
C ALA A 345 -5.84 14.73 -6.55
N ASP A 346 -4.93 15.53 -7.09
CA ASP A 346 -5.12 16.98 -7.28
C ASP A 346 -6.02 17.31 -8.47
N THR A 347 -5.97 16.53 -9.56
CA THR A 347 -6.75 16.79 -10.78
C THR A 347 -8.16 16.23 -10.72
N ARG A 348 -8.42 15.22 -9.91
CA ARG A 348 -9.74 14.60 -9.76
C ARG A 348 -10.80 15.53 -9.20
N THR A 349 -10.42 16.48 -8.38
CA THR A 349 -11.34 17.47 -7.78
C THR A 349 -11.60 18.67 -8.68
N MET A 350 -10.91 18.80 -9.81
CA MET A 350 -11.11 19.91 -10.75
C MET A 350 -12.22 19.58 -11.75
N ALA A 351 -13.32 20.36 -11.70
CA ALA A 351 -14.47 20.22 -12.58
C ALA A 351 -14.16 20.38 -14.09
N GLU A 352 -12.99 20.91 -14.44
CA GLU A 352 -12.59 21.21 -15.83
C GLU A 352 -11.54 20.25 -16.39
N GLY A 353 -11.18 19.20 -15.75
CA GLY A 353 -10.07 18.37 -16.20
C GLY A 353 -10.39 16.90 -16.31
N ASN A 354 -11.44 16.52 -17.03
CA ASN A 354 -11.74 15.11 -17.34
C ASN A 354 -10.68 14.48 -18.26
N GLN A 355 -9.41 14.58 -17.90
CA GLN A 355 -8.32 13.81 -18.50
C GLN A 355 -8.28 12.36 -18.02
N PHE A 356 -9.27 11.96 -17.23
CA PHE A 356 -9.49 10.59 -16.78
C PHE A 356 -9.61 9.57 -17.92
N VAL A 357 -10.15 10.00 -19.05
CA VAL A 357 -10.50 9.12 -20.16
C VAL A 357 -9.25 8.66 -20.93
N GLY A 358 -8.10 9.26 -20.73
CA GLY A 358 -6.87 8.93 -21.44
C GLY A 358 -5.81 8.20 -20.60
N ASP A 359 -5.88 8.34 -19.28
CA ASP A 359 -4.91 7.73 -18.37
C ASP A 359 -5.57 6.57 -17.62
N SER A 360 -5.61 5.41 -18.27
CA SER A 360 -6.06 4.20 -17.59
C SER A 360 -5.18 3.91 -16.36
N VAL A 361 -5.76 3.24 -15.37
CA VAL A 361 -4.98 2.70 -14.23
C VAL A 361 -3.80 1.87 -14.73
N ALA A 362 -3.96 1.26 -15.91
CA ALA A 362 -2.93 0.48 -16.59
C ALA A 362 -1.66 1.30 -16.91
N THR A 363 -1.77 2.58 -17.29
CA THR A 363 -0.60 3.42 -17.59
C THR A 363 0.22 3.85 -16.37
N ALA A 364 -0.35 3.69 -15.17
CA ALA A 364 0.35 3.94 -13.92
C ALA A 364 1.21 2.73 -13.47
N LEU A 365 1.08 1.59 -14.15
CA LEU A 365 1.76 0.37 -13.80
C LEU A 365 3.13 0.34 -14.43
N TYR A 366 4.15 0.14 -13.64
CA TYR A 366 5.43 -0.30 -14.13
C TYR A 366 5.78 -1.66 -13.51
N ASN A 367 6.51 -2.47 -14.26
CA ASN A 367 6.97 -3.76 -13.80
C ASN A 367 8.39 -3.63 -13.27
N PRO A 368 8.62 -3.70 -11.95
CA PRO A 368 9.95 -3.52 -11.35
C PRO A 368 10.93 -4.64 -11.67
N THR A 369 10.39 -5.78 -12.10
CA THR A 369 11.21 -6.92 -12.51
C THR A 369 11.44 -6.97 -14.01
N ASP A 370 10.94 -5.97 -14.74
CA ASP A 370 11.25 -5.78 -16.15
C ASP A 370 12.71 -5.31 -16.27
N PRO A 371 13.56 -6.06 -17.00
CA PRO A 371 14.93 -5.64 -17.24
C PRO A 371 15.03 -4.33 -18.03
N HIS A 372 13.97 -3.93 -18.75
CA HIS A 372 13.87 -2.67 -19.51
C HIS A 372 13.18 -1.54 -18.73
N ARG A 373 12.90 -1.71 -17.43
CA ARG A 373 12.17 -0.74 -16.61
C ARG A 373 12.75 0.68 -16.65
N HIS A 374 14.06 0.82 -16.88
CA HIS A 374 14.74 2.11 -16.97
C HIS A 374 14.46 2.83 -18.29
N GLU A 375 14.07 2.12 -19.34
CA GLU A 375 13.73 2.70 -20.66
C GLU A 375 12.30 3.24 -20.69
N THR A 376 11.38 2.61 -19.95
CA THR A 376 9.97 3.03 -19.87
C THR A 376 9.71 4.19 -18.88
N ALA A 377 10.60 4.46 -17.95
CA ALA A 377 10.48 5.59 -17.03
C ALA A 377 10.86 6.94 -17.65
N ALA A 378 11.49 6.93 -18.83
CA ALA A 378 11.93 8.12 -19.57
C ALA A 378 10.96 8.54 -20.71
N ALA A 379 9.90 7.79 -20.95
CA ALA A 379 8.83 8.08 -21.91
C ALA A 379 7.55 8.48 -21.17
#